data_dcd50289d5c9865f11bac2b80ef93af8
#
_entry.id   dcd50289d5c9865f11bac2b80ef93af8
#
_cell.length_a   1.000
_cell.length_b   1.000
_cell.length_c   1.000
_cell.angle_alpha   90.00
_cell.angle_beta   90.00
_cell.angle_gamma   90.00
#
_symmetry.space_group_name_H-M   'P 1'
#
loop_
_entity.id
_entity.type
_entity.pdbx_description
1 polymer ?
#
loop_
_entity_poly.entity_id
_entity_poly.type
_entity_poly.pdbx_seq_one_letter_code
_entity_poly.pdbx_strand_id
1 'polypeptide(L)'
;MTSVQERLFDVRGSRAVVTGAASGLGFAMAEVLAECGARVTLADIHEERLAASTEALRSRGLDVRQAIADVSDEDAVQALFDDLVDAQGGVDVVFANAGLAAVPGFRFEDGQTFDTIERSDWDRVLGVNLTGVMHTMRSAARAMKAQGSGRIVVTASNAGLRVEPMACYGYHASKAAVIHLVRAAALELAPHGILVNAICPGPFYGTLIGGGVTESPTEEMKQMWETLIPLGRMAHPDELKGIVLLLASPASSFITGAAHVVDGGSLVQA
;
A
#
# COMPACT_ATOMS: atom_id res chain seq x y z
N MET A 1 -19.94 -22.98 17.44
CA MET A 1 -19.92 -21.50 17.55
C MET A 1 -18.58 -21.00 17.00
N THR A 2 -18.60 -20.09 16.04
CA THR A 2 -17.36 -19.44 15.51
C THR A 2 -16.72 -18.64 16.64
N SER A 3 -15.42 -18.71 16.79
CA SER A 3 -14.70 -17.94 17.81
C SER A 3 -14.84 -16.44 17.59
N VAL A 4 -14.61 -15.61 18.62
CA VAL A 4 -14.61 -14.15 18.49
C VAL A 4 -13.57 -13.70 17.45
N GLN A 5 -12.41 -14.34 17.45
CA GLN A 5 -11.33 -14.07 16.52
C GLN A 5 -11.76 -14.34 15.07
N GLU A 6 -12.39 -15.49 14.80
CA GLU A 6 -12.89 -15.83 13.46
C GLU A 6 -13.98 -14.86 12.97
N ARG A 7 -14.78 -14.28 13.84
CA ARG A 7 -15.79 -13.29 13.45
C ARG A 7 -15.19 -11.90 13.17
N LEU A 8 -14.24 -11.48 13.99
CA LEU A 8 -13.68 -10.14 13.87
C LEU A 8 -12.73 -10.01 12.67
N PHE A 9 -11.90 -11.03 12.43
CA PHE A 9 -10.88 -11.01 11.40
C PHE A 9 -11.24 -11.84 10.16
N ASP A 10 -12.54 -12.10 9.94
CA ASP A 10 -12.99 -12.88 8.80
C ASP A 10 -12.91 -12.07 7.50
N VAL A 11 -12.04 -12.53 6.61
CA VAL A 11 -11.92 -12.02 5.23
C VAL A 11 -12.22 -13.10 4.20
N ARG A 12 -12.72 -14.27 4.63
CA ARG A 12 -12.99 -15.42 3.74
C ARG A 12 -14.01 -15.04 2.66
N GLY A 13 -13.64 -15.35 1.42
CA GLY A 13 -14.44 -15.05 0.23
C GLY A 13 -14.51 -13.56 -0.14
N SER A 14 -13.90 -12.65 0.63
CA SER A 14 -13.79 -11.24 0.27
C SER A 14 -12.97 -11.08 -1.02
N ARG A 15 -13.44 -10.22 -1.90
CA ARG A 15 -12.79 -9.89 -3.18
C ARG A 15 -11.81 -8.74 -2.92
N ALA A 16 -10.53 -9.06 -2.85
CA ALA A 16 -9.49 -8.09 -2.56
C ALA A 16 -8.65 -7.78 -3.81
N VAL A 17 -8.20 -6.53 -3.93
CA VAL A 17 -7.18 -6.14 -4.90
C VAL A 17 -6.07 -5.38 -4.19
N VAL A 18 -4.83 -5.70 -4.56
CA VAL A 18 -3.61 -5.04 -4.05
C VAL A 18 -2.83 -4.53 -5.24
N THR A 19 -2.61 -3.22 -5.34
CA THR A 19 -1.73 -2.62 -6.36
C THR A 19 -0.28 -2.59 -5.89
N GLY A 20 0.68 -2.74 -6.81
CA GLY A 20 2.10 -2.89 -6.46
C GLY A 20 2.38 -4.21 -5.72
N ALA A 21 1.69 -5.28 -6.12
CA ALA A 21 1.68 -6.55 -5.39
C ALA A 21 2.75 -7.56 -5.87
N ALA A 22 3.56 -7.21 -6.86
CA ALA A 22 4.63 -8.09 -7.35
C ALA A 22 5.80 -8.27 -6.37
N SER A 23 5.84 -7.50 -5.26
CA SER A 23 6.96 -7.56 -4.31
C SER A 23 6.69 -6.80 -3.00
N GLY A 24 7.60 -6.93 -2.05
CA GLY A 24 7.67 -6.11 -0.84
C GLY A 24 6.38 -6.12 -0.01
N LEU A 25 5.94 -4.94 0.44
CA LEU A 25 4.76 -4.81 1.29
C LEU A 25 3.47 -5.24 0.57
N GLY A 26 3.34 -4.92 -0.74
CA GLY A 26 2.17 -5.31 -1.52
C GLY A 26 2.02 -6.82 -1.63
N PHE A 27 3.12 -7.54 -1.83
CA PHE A 27 3.11 -9.01 -1.82
C PHE A 27 2.70 -9.57 -0.46
N ALA A 28 3.27 -9.06 0.64
CA ALA A 28 2.91 -9.49 1.99
C ALA A 28 1.43 -9.21 2.33
N MET A 29 0.89 -8.08 1.84
CA MET A 29 -0.55 -7.77 1.95
C MET A 29 -1.41 -8.79 1.20
N ALA A 30 -1.06 -9.07 -0.06
CA ALA A 30 -1.78 -10.05 -0.89
C ALA A 30 -1.70 -11.46 -0.28
N GLU A 31 -0.54 -11.85 0.19
CA GLU A 31 -0.29 -13.15 0.80
C GLU A 31 -1.18 -13.37 2.03
N VAL A 32 -1.15 -12.46 3.00
CA VAL A 32 -1.94 -12.65 4.24
C VAL A 32 -3.45 -12.67 3.98
N LEU A 33 -3.93 -11.87 3.04
CA LEU A 33 -5.35 -11.88 2.67
C LEU A 33 -5.75 -13.22 2.04
N ALA A 34 -4.92 -13.74 1.13
CA ALA A 34 -5.14 -15.03 0.50
C ALA A 34 -5.03 -16.20 1.50
N GLU A 35 -4.03 -16.19 2.40
CA GLU A 35 -3.88 -17.17 3.49
C GLU A 35 -5.11 -17.20 4.42
N CYS A 36 -5.77 -16.06 4.62
CA CYS A 36 -6.99 -15.94 5.40
C CYS A 36 -8.27 -16.19 4.58
N GLY A 37 -8.14 -16.67 3.32
CA GLY A 37 -9.24 -17.14 2.50
C GLY A 37 -9.93 -16.07 1.66
N ALA A 38 -9.36 -14.90 1.51
CA ALA A 38 -9.83 -13.92 0.53
C ALA A 38 -9.46 -14.36 -0.90
N ARG A 39 -10.24 -13.92 -1.88
CA ARG A 39 -9.91 -13.99 -3.32
C ARG A 39 -9.12 -12.74 -3.68
N VAL A 40 -7.83 -12.88 -3.98
CA VAL A 40 -6.94 -11.75 -4.12
C VAL A 40 -6.50 -11.54 -5.55
N THR A 41 -6.68 -10.34 -6.08
CA THR A 41 -6.06 -9.90 -7.33
C THR A 41 -4.79 -9.12 -7.01
N LEU A 42 -3.65 -9.67 -7.43
CA LEU A 42 -2.37 -8.98 -7.45
C LEU A 42 -2.31 -8.11 -8.70
N ALA A 43 -2.16 -6.80 -8.54
CA ALA A 43 -2.00 -5.87 -9.66
C ALA A 43 -0.62 -5.21 -9.62
N ASP A 44 0.09 -5.19 -10.74
CA ASP A 44 1.42 -4.56 -10.85
C ASP A 44 1.73 -4.23 -12.31
N ILE A 45 2.67 -3.31 -12.54
CA ILE A 45 3.18 -3.00 -13.88
C ILE A 45 4.23 -4.00 -14.36
N HIS A 46 4.88 -4.70 -13.45
CA HIS A 46 5.99 -5.62 -13.74
C HIS A 46 5.51 -7.05 -13.99
N GLU A 47 5.19 -7.37 -15.23
CA GLU A 47 4.60 -8.65 -15.64
C GLU A 47 5.34 -9.89 -15.13
N GLU A 48 6.65 -9.98 -15.35
CA GLU A 48 7.44 -11.16 -14.96
C GLU A 48 7.44 -11.38 -13.44
N ARG A 49 7.67 -10.33 -12.66
CA ARG A 49 7.65 -10.40 -11.19
C ARG A 49 6.25 -10.73 -10.68
N LEU A 50 5.24 -10.12 -11.28
CA LEU A 50 3.84 -10.38 -10.93
C LEU A 50 3.46 -11.83 -11.17
N ALA A 51 3.85 -12.39 -12.32
CA ALA A 51 3.63 -13.81 -12.65
C ALA A 51 4.31 -14.74 -11.63
N ALA A 52 5.58 -14.48 -11.30
CA ALA A 52 6.32 -15.27 -10.31
C ALA A 52 5.68 -15.21 -8.91
N SER A 53 5.30 -14.02 -8.45
CA SER A 53 4.65 -13.82 -7.16
C SER A 53 3.26 -14.48 -7.10
N THR A 54 2.50 -14.38 -8.17
CA THR A 54 1.18 -15.03 -8.26
C THR A 54 1.31 -16.56 -8.24
N GLU A 55 2.27 -17.11 -8.98
CA GLU A 55 2.52 -18.55 -9.00
C GLU A 55 3.01 -19.08 -7.65
N ALA A 56 3.83 -18.31 -6.94
CA ALA A 56 4.25 -18.65 -5.58
C ALA A 56 3.07 -18.82 -4.62
N LEU A 57 2.03 -18.01 -4.76
CA LEU A 57 0.81 -18.14 -3.95
C LEU A 57 -0.12 -19.26 -4.47
N ARG A 58 -0.27 -19.39 -5.79
CA ARG A 58 -1.09 -20.47 -6.40
C ARG A 58 -0.56 -21.85 -6.07
N SER A 59 0.76 -22.06 -6.09
CA SER A 59 1.37 -23.36 -5.75
C SER A 59 1.07 -23.80 -4.32
N ARG A 60 0.68 -22.86 -3.45
CA ARG A 60 0.22 -23.11 -2.06
C ARG A 60 -1.30 -23.35 -1.98
N GLY A 61 -2.00 -23.37 -3.12
CA GLY A 61 -3.46 -23.58 -3.16
C GLY A 61 -4.29 -22.34 -2.81
N LEU A 62 -3.68 -21.13 -2.84
CA LEU A 62 -4.37 -19.89 -2.51
C LEU A 62 -5.17 -19.35 -3.72
N ASP A 63 -6.34 -18.76 -3.45
CA ASP A 63 -7.22 -18.18 -4.49
C ASP A 63 -6.72 -16.80 -4.91
N VAL A 64 -5.78 -16.79 -5.86
CA VAL A 64 -5.16 -15.57 -6.35
C VAL A 64 -5.19 -15.47 -7.87
N ARG A 65 -5.30 -14.26 -8.39
CA ARG A 65 -5.16 -13.95 -9.81
C ARG A 65 -4.24 -12.74 -9.98
N GLN A 66 -3.75 -12.53 -11.20
CA GLN A 66 -2.92 -11.36 -11.53
C GLN A 66 -3.63 -10.45 -12.52
N ALA A 67 -3.29 -9.17 -12.48
CA ALA A 67 -3.68 -8.17 -13.46
C ALA A 67 -2.53 -7.20 -13.70
N ILE A 68 -2.17 -6.96 -14.96
CA ILE A 68 -1.14 -5.97 -15.31
C ILE A 68 -1.84 -4.60 -15.34
N ALA A 69 -1.35 -3.65 -14.55
CA ALA A 69 -1.87 -2.29 -14.54
C ALA A 69 -0.79 -1.28 -14.10
N ASP A 70 -0.63 -0.23 -14.89
CA ASP A 70 0.08 0.97 -14.47
C ASP A 70 -0.92 1.88 -13.75
N VAL A 71 -0.71 2.13 -12.45
CA VAL A 71 -1.61 2.97 -11.66
C VAL A 71 -1.58 4.44 -12.09
N SER A 72 -0.51 4.89 -12.77
CA SER A 72 -0.43 6.26 -13.32
C SER A 72 -1.33 6.45 -14.56
N ASP A 73 -1.75 5.37 -15.20
CA ASP A 73 -2.69 5.35 -16.31
C ASP A 73 -4.12 5.15 -15.77
N GLU A 74 -4.95 6.19 -15.95
CA GLU A 74 -6.35 6.18 -15.51
C GLU A 74 -7.18 5.09 -16.17
N ASP A 75 -7.00 4.90 -17.48
CA ASP A 75 -7.78 3.94 -18.26
C ASP A 75 -7.40 2.50 -17.89
N ALA A 76 -6.11 2.24 -17.65
CA ALA A 76 -5.64 0.94 -17.18
C ALA A 76 -6.22 0.59 -15.79
N VAL A 77 -6.28 1.56 -14.88
CA VAL A 77 -6.89 1.35 -13.56
C VAL A 77 -8.40 1.13 -13.68
N GLN A 78 -9.09 1.92 -14.53
CA GLN A 78 -10.53 1.74 -14.72
C GLN A 78 -10.83 0.35 -15.29
N ALA A 79 -10.11 -0.08 -16.33
CA ALA A 79 -10.25 -1.41 -16.92
C ALA A 79 -10.01 -2.54 -15.89
N LEU A 80 -9.01 -2.41 -15.03
CA LEU A 80 -8.78 -3.36 -13.93
C LEU A 80 -10.04 -3.52 -13.05
N PHE A 81 -10.67 -2.41 -12.65
CA PHE A 81 -11.84 -2.48 -11.78
C PHE A 81 -13.09 -2.96 -12.51
N ASP A 82 -13.26 -2.63 -13.79
CA ASP A 82 -14.36 -3.14 -14.62
C ASP A 82 -14.25 -4.66 -14.76
N ASP A 83 -13.06 -5.19 -15.07
CA ASP A 83 -12.79 -6.62 -15.11
C ASP A 83 -13.06 -7.32 -13.76
N LEU A 84 -12.75 -6.67 -12.64
CA LEU A 84 -13.03 -7.20 -11.30
C LEU A 84 -14.53 -7.28 -11.03
N VAL A 85 -15.28 -6.25 -11.41
CA VAL A 85 -16.74 -6.22 -11.26
C VAL A 85 -17.37 -7.29 -12.13
N ASP A 86 -16.97 -7.39 -13.39
CA ASP A 86 -17.53 -8.36 -14.34
C ASP A 86 -17.22 -9.81 -13.95
N ALA A 87 -15.98 -10.10 -13.56
CA ALA A 87 -15.54 -11.45 -13.26
C ALA A 87 -15.94 -11.96 -11.87
N GLN A 88 -16.09 -11.05 -10.88
CA GLN A 88 -16.29 -11.42 -9.48
C GLN A 88 -17.56 -10.81 -8.86
N GLY A 89 -18.26 -9.94 -9.58
CA GLY A 89 -19.44 -9.24 -9.10
C GLY A 89 -19.14 -8.07 -8.15
N GLY A 90 -17.89 -7.59 -8.10
CA GLY A 90 -17.50 -6.41 -7.32
C GLY A 90 -16.17 -6.54 -6.60
N VAL A 91 -15.89 -5.59 -5.69
CA VAL A 91 -14.63 -5.49 -4.92
C VAL A 91 -14.95 -5.09 -3.48
N ASP A 92 -14.48 -5.87 -2.50
CA ASP A 92 -14.77 -5.64 -1.08
C ASP A 92 -13.63 -4.89 -0.36
N VAL A 93 -12.38 -5.17 -0.75
CA VAL A 93 -11.18 -4.62 -0.11
C VAL A 93 -10.18 -4.17 -1.17
N VAL A 94 -9.69 -2.96 -1.05
CA VAL A 94 -8.66 -2.40 -1.94
C VAL A 94 -7.48 -1.90 -1.12
N PHE A 95 -6.28 -2.38 -1.45
CA PHE A 95 -5.03 -1.81 -1.00
C PHE A 95 -4.39 -1.01 -2.13
N ALA A 96 -4.54 0.31 -2.09
CA ALA A 96 -3.84 1.23 -2.98
C ALA A 96 -2.39 1.37 -2.48
N ASN A 97 -1.57 0.38 -2.83
CA ASN A 97 -0.22 0.22 -2.30
C ASN A 97 0.86 0.59 -3.31
N ALA A 98 0.59 0.52 -4.61
CA ALA A 98 1.59 0.89 -5.63
C ALA A 98 2.23 2.23 -5.33
N GLY A 99 3.55 2.28 -5.41
CA GLY A 99 4.31 3.47 -5.14
C GLY A 99 5.78 3.28 -5.47
N LEU A 100 6.47 4.39 -5.67
CA LEU A 100 7.91 4.41 -5.83
C LEU A 100 8.51 5.39 -4.82
N ALA A 101 9.66 5.05 -4.26
CA ALA A 101 10.51 6.00 -3.59
C ALA A 101 11.22 6.82 -4.67
N ALA A 102 11.78 7.93 -4.28
CA ALA A 102 12.47 8.77 -5.22
C ALA A 102 13.63 8.09 -5.90
N VAL A 103 13.98 8.64 -6.99
CA VAL A 103 15.10 8.19 -7.79
C VAL A 103 15.89 9.36 -8.28
N PRO A 104 17.16 9.10 -8.49
CA PRO A 104 18.07 8.38 -7.65
C PRO A 104 18.42 9.23 -6.43
N GLY A 105 18.72 8.60 -5.33
CA GLY A 105 19.42 9.28 -4.25
C GLY A 105 18.57 9.93 -3.18
N PHE A 106 19.27 10.22 -2.15
CA PHE A 106 18.80 10.90 -0.97
C PHE A 106 18.86 12.41 -1.20
N ARG A 107 18.06 13.18 -0.46
CA ARG A 107 17.98 14.64 -0.57
C ARG A 107 19.31 15.41 -0.42
N PHE A 108 20.42 14.72 -0.18
CA PHE A 108 21.76 15.31 -0.03
C PHE A 108 22.69 15.05 -1.21
N GLU A 109 22.23 14.34 -2.25
CA GLU A 109 22.98 14.12 -3.47
C GLU A 109 22.70 15.24 -4.48
N ASP A 110 23.62 15.42 -5.44
CA ASP A 110 23.44 16.36 -6.53
C ASP A 110 22.14 16.05 -7.29
N GLY A 111 21.34 17.09 -7.55
CA GLY A 111 20.01 16.95 -8.16
C GLY A 111 18.87 16.65 -7.19
N GLN A 112 19.15 16.51 -5.89
CA GLN A 112 18.15 16.23 -4.86
C GLN A 112 17.96 17.37 -3.84
N THR A 113 18.66 18.49 -4.01
CA THR A 113 18.42 19.69 -3.23
C THR A 113 17.22 20.46 -3.76
N PHE A 114 16.60 21.29 -2.94
CA PHE A 114 15.34 21.94 -3.29
C PHE A 114 15.40 22.79 -4.57
N ASP A 115 16.54 23.39 -4.84
CA ASP A 115 16.79 24.23 -6.01
C ASP A 115 17.24 23.43 -7.27
N THR A 116 17.51 22.13 -7.11
CA THR A 116 17.96 21.25 -8.21
C THR A 116 17.00 20.10 -8.53
N ILE A 117 15.80 20.09 -7.93
CA ILE A 117 14.80 19.06 -8.19
C ILE A 117 14.43 19.05 -9.67
N GLU A 118 14.65 17.92 -10.33
CA GLU A 118 14.23 17.73 -11.72
C GLU A 118 12.71 17.58 -11.81
N ARG A 119 12.09 18.33 -12.72
CA ARG A 119 10.63 18.31 -12.92
C ARG A 119 10.12 16.92 -13.30
N SER A 120 10.88 16.19 -14.10
CA SER A 120 10.53 14.83 -14.52
C SER A 120 10.48 13.85 -13.35
N ASP A 121 11.43 13.93 -12.40
CA ASP A 121 11.44 13.08 -11.20
C ASP A 121 10.28 13.42 -10.26
N TRP A 122 10.03 14.70 -10.09
CA TRP A 122 8.87 15.18 -9.35
C TRP A 122 7.56 14.65 -9.93
N ASP A 123 7.34 14.86 -11.24
CA ASP A 123 6.11 14.44 -11.91
C ASP A 123 5.93 12.92 -11.88
N ARG A 124 7.01 12.15 -12.03
CA ARG A 124 6.98 10.70 -11.95
C ARG A 124 6.58 10.21 -10.56
N VAL A 125 7.17 10.76 -9.51
CA VAL A 125 6.83 10.39 -8.13
C VAL A 125 5.37 10.74 -7.81
N LEU A 126 4.93 11.94 -8.15
CA LEU A 126 3.54 12.34 -7.94
C LEU A 126 2.57 11.54 -8.82
N GLY A 127 2.95 11.24 -10.07
CA GLY A 127 2.16 10.44 -11.00
C GLY A 127 1.77 9.09 -10.42
N VAL A 128 2.71 8.39 -9.81
CA VAL A 128 2.44 7.08 -9.19
C VAL A 128 1.87 7.24 -7.78
N ASN A 129 2.56 7.98 -6.89
CA ASN A 129 2.27 7.96 -5.46
C ASN A 129 1.03 8.76 -5.05
N LEU A 130 0.60 9.72 -5.87
CA LEU A 130 -0.56 10.57 -5.59
C LEU A 130 -1.67 10.36 -6.62
N THR A 131 -1.37 10.60 -7.90
CA THR A 131 -2.36 10.48 -8.98
C THR A 131 -2.81 9.02 -9.15
N GLY A 132 -1.88 8.06 -9.15
CA GLY A 132 -2.19 6.63 -9.23
C GLY A 132 -2.99 6.10 -8.03
N VAL A 133 -2.68 6.60 -6.84
CA VAL A 133 -3.50 6.33 -5.64
C VAL A 133 -4.91 6.89 -5.82
N MET A 134 -5.04 8.11 -6.32
CA MET A 134 -6.35 8.74 -6.59
C MET A 134 -7.14 7.95 -7.65
N HIS A 135 -6.52 7.51 -8.74
CA HIS A 135 -7.17 6.66 -9.75
C HIS A 135 -7.70 5.35 -9.13
N THR A 136 -6.86 4.68 -8.32
CA THR A 136 -7.23 3.44 -7.62
C THR A 136 -8.39 3.67 -6.65
N MET A 137 -8.32 4.70 -5.80
CA MET A 137 -9.38 5.04 -4.85
C MET A 137 -10.68 5.39 -5.56
N ARG A 138 -10.64 6.14 -6.65
CA ARG A 138 -11.82 6.55 -7.42
C ARG A 138 -12.53 5.35 -8.06
N SER A 139 -11.79 4.47 -8.73
CA SER A 139 -12.37 3.26 -9.35
C SER A 139 -12.91 2.31 -8.29
N ALA A 140 -12.19 2.14 -7.17
CA ALA A 140 -12.69 1.40 -6.01
C ALA A 140 -14.00 2.00 -5.47
N ALA A 141 -14.05 3.32 -5.26
CA ALA A 141 -15.24 3.99 -4.75
C ALA A 141 -16.46 3.84 -5.67
N ARG A 142 -16.27 3.88 -7.00
CA ARG A 142 -17.35 3.63 -7.98
C ARG A 142 -17.94 2.23 -7.81
N ALA A 143 -17.09 1.20 -7.78
CA ALA A 143 -17.52 -0.19 -7.59
C ALA A 143 -18.22 -0.37 -6.23
N MET A 144 -17.63 0.14 -5.15
CA MET A 144 -18.12 -0.03 -3.78
C MET A 144 -19.41 0.77 -3.49
N LYS A 145 -19.60 1.96 -4.10
CA LYS A 145 -20.86 2.71 -3.97
C LYS A 145 -22.03 1.93 -4.53
N ALA A 146 -21.87 1.20 -5.62
CA ALA A 146 -22.91 0.33 -6.18
C ALA A 146 -23.24 -0.85 -5.26
N GLN A 147 -22.27 -1.31 -4.45
CA GLN A 147 -22.44 -2.40 -3.47
C GLN A 147 -23.00 -1.91 -2.12
N GLY A 148 -22.85 -0.63 -1.79
CA GLY A 148 -23.18 -0.05 -0.48
C GLY A 148 -22.22 -0.45 0.65
N SER A 149 -21.03 -0.95 0.33
CA SER A 149 -20.00 -1.33 1.30
C SER A 149 -18.62 -1.45 0.66
N GLY A 150 -17.57 -1.29 1.45
CA GLY A 150 -16.19 -1.52 1.00
C GLY A 150 -15.15 -1.02 1.99
N ARG A 151 -13.90 -1.39 1.73
CA ARG A 151 -12.72 -0.93 2.47
C ARG A 151 -11.61 -0.53 1.52
N ILE A 152 -11.15 0.70 1.64
CA ILE A 152 -10.01 1.22 0.88
C ILE A 152 -8.89 1.54 1.87
N VAL A 153 -7.74 0.94 1.66
CA VAL A 153 -6.55 1.15 2.48
C VAL A 153 -5.42 1.67 1.60
N VAL A 154 -4.88 2.82 1.94
CA VAL A 154 -3.80 3.48 1.19
C VAL A 154 -2.47 3.26 1.89
N THR A 155 -1.46 2.81 1.18
CA THR A 155 -0.08 2.79 1.69
C THR A 155 0.53 4.19 1.59
N ALA A 156 0.48 4.93 2.70
CA ALA A 156 1.18 6.19 2.86
C ALA A 156 2.65 5.95 3.27
N SER A 157 3.14 6.66 4.28
CA SER A 157 4.46 6.51 4.89
C SER A 157 4.53 7.36 6.17
N ASN A 158 5.42 7.01 7.10
CA ASN A 158 5.83 7.91 8.16
C ASN A 158 6.45 9.20 7.61
N ALA A 159 7.07 9.16 6.42
CA ALA A 159 7.57 10.33 5.70
C ALA A 159 6.47 11.34 5.27
N GLY A 160 5.20 10.94 5.30
CA GLY A 160 4.06 11.85 5.13
C GLY A 160 3.65 12.55 6.42
N LEU A 161 4.17 12.14 7.58
CA LEU A 161 3.86 12.68 8.91
C LEU A 161 5.03 13.46 9.50
N ARG A 162 6.25 13.12 9.12
CA ARG A 162 7.46 13.87 9.46
C ARG A 162 8.45 13.88 8.29
N VAL A 163 9.50 14.68 8.39
CA VAL A 163 10.58 14.68 7.41
C VAL A 163 11.53 13.52 7.68
N GLU A 164 11.64 12.62 6.71
CA GLU A 164 12.63 11.54 6.72
C GLU A 164 13.88 11.97 5.93
N PRO A 165 15.08 11.89 6.53
CA PRO A 165 16.32 12.39 5.90
C PRO A 165 16.62 11.77 4.54
N MET A 166 16.16 10.54 4.32
CA MET A 166 16.48 9.73 3.14
C MET A 166 15.38 9.71 2.06
N ALA A 167 14.32 10.49 2.22
CA ALA A 167 13.27 10.58 1.24
C ALA A 167 13.32 11.90 0.46
N CYS A 168 13.03 11.85 -0.84
CA CYS A 168 13.00 13.05 -1.67
C CYS A 168 11.77 13.92 -1.41
N TYR A 169 11.82 15.14 -1.89
CA TYR A 169 10.74 16.11 -1.73
C TYR A 169 9.41 15.65 -2.33
N GLY A 170 9.45 15.08 -3.55
CA GLY A 170 8.25 14.53 -4.22
C GLY A 170 7.63 13.40 -3.42
N TYR A 171 8.45 12.55 -2.78
CA TYR A 171 7.96 11.47 -1.93
C TYR A 171 7.25 12.03 -0.68
N HIS A 172 7.89 12.95 0.05
CA HIS A 172 7.26 13.62 1.21
C HIS A 172 5.93 14.27 0.83
N ALA A 173 5.94 15.08 -0.23
CA ALA A 173 4.76 15.77 -0.71
C ALA A 173 3.63 14.79 -1.07
N SER A 174 3.94 13.72 -1.82
CA SER A 174 2.95 12.71 -2.20
C SER A 174 2.38 11.97 -0.99
N LYS A 175 3.24 11.53 -0.05
CA LYS A 175 2.80 10.76 1.12
C LYS A 175 2.02 11.60 2.14
N ALA A 176 2.34 12.88 2.29
CA ALA A 176 1.53 13.82 3.06
C ALA A 176 0.16 14.09 2.39
N ALA A 177 0.15 14.28 1.08
CA ALA A 177 -1.07 14.52 0.31
C ALA A 177 -2.04 13.34 0.38
N VAL A 178 -1.57 12.09 0.24
CA VAL A 178 -2.47 10.91 0.30
C VAL A 178 -3.05 10.69 1.68
N ILE A 179 -2.34 11.03 2.77
CA ILE A 179 -2.91 10.99 4.13
C ILE A 179 -4.10 11.95 4.24
N HIS A 180 -3.98 13.14 3.66
CA HIS A 180 -5.09 14.10 3.68
C HIS A 180 -6.22 13.70 2.73
N LEU A 181 -5.90 13.15 1.56
CA LEU A 181 -6.87 12.60 0.61
C LEU A 181 -7.71 11.48 1.24
N VAL A 182 -7.10 10.59 2.01
CA VAL A 182 -7.78 9.55 2.79
C VAL A 182 -8.83 10.15 3.73
N ARG A 183 -8.51 11.23 4.44
CA ARG A 183 -9.46 11.91 5.35
C ARG A 183 -10.65 12.50 4.60
N ALA A 184 -10.39 13.17 3.46
CA ALA A 184 -11.43 13.76 2.63
C ALA A 184 -12.35 12.66 2.04
N ALA A 185 -11.77 11.59 1.50
CA ALA A 185 -12.52 10.47 0.96
C ALA A 185 -13.32 9.71 2.02
N ALA A 186 -12.75 9.54 3.22
CA ALA A 186 -13.45 8.91 4.34
C ALA A 186 -14.73 9.66 4.73
N LEU A 187 -14.67 11.01 4.77
CA LEU A 187 -15.81 11.85 5.07
C LEU A 187 -16.93 11.70 4.01
N GLU A 188 -16.56 11.70 2.72
CA GLU A 188 -17.51 11.57 1.61
C GLU A 188 -18.10 10.16 1.53
N LEU A 189 -17.28 9.11 1.72
CA LEU A 189 -17.64 7.74 1.42
C LEU A 189 -18.31 7.01 2.60
N ALA A 190 -18.18 7.50 3.83
CA ALA A 190 -18.78 6.88 5.01
C ALA A 190 -20.30 6.69 4.92
N PRO A 191 -21.12 7.64 4.39
CA PRO A 191 -22.55 7.41 4.21
C PRO A 191 -22.91 6.28 3.24
N HIS A 192 -21.94 5.84 2.42
CA HIS A 192 -22.08 4.71 1.50
C HIS A 192 -21.58 3.38 2.09
N GLY A 193 -21.26 3.34 3.39
CA GLY A 193 -20.73 2.14 4.04
C GLY A 193 -19.28 1.80 3.65
N ILE A 194 -18.55 2.76 3.10
CA ILE A 194 -17.16 2.57 2.63
C ILE A 194 -16.21 3.20 3.65
N LEU A 195 -15.29 2.38 4.17
CA LEU A 195 -14.25 2.82 5.11
C LEU A 195 -12.95 3.10 4.36
N VAL A 196 -12.32 4.23 4.64
CA VAL A 196 -11.08 4.64 3.96
C VAL A 196 -10.03 4.96 5.01
N ASN A 197 -8.90 4.24 4.99
CA ASN A 197 -7.81 4.41 5.95
C ASN A 197 -6.44 4.42 5.28
N ALA A 198 -5.43 4.88 5.98
CA ALA A 198 -4.05 4.80 5.56
C ALA A 198 -3.22 3.94 6.51
N ILE A 199 -2.24 3.20 5.97
CA ILE A 199 -1.12 2.65 6.71
C ILE A 199 0.09 3.53 6.42
N CYS A 200 0.85 3.88 7.46
CA CYS A 200 2.07 4.68 7.38
C CYS A 200 3.27 3.84 7.82
N PRO A 201 3.84 3.02 6.92
CA PRO A 201 5.01 2.22 7.25
C PRO A 201 6.25 3.11 7.48
N GLY A 202 7.11 2.67 8.38
CA GLY A 202 8.49 3.12 8.47
C GLY A 202 9.41 2.29 7.56
N PRO A 203 10.69 2.10 7.95
CA PRO A 203 11.65 1.30 7.19
C PRO A 203 11.36 -0.20 7.30
N PHE A 204 11.16 -0.84 6.14
CA PHE A 204 10.95 -2.28 5.99
C PHE A 204 12.01 -2.87 5.06
N TYR A 205 12.45 -4.10 5.32
CA TYR A 205 13.28 -4.87 4.38
C TYR A 205 12.51 -5.12 3.08
N GLY A 206 13.26 -5.26 1.96
CA GLY A 206 12.65 -5.56 0.66
C GLY A 206 11.77 -4.45 0.09
N THR A 207 11.86 -3.23 0.63
CA THR A 207 11.24 -2.03 0.08
C THR A 207 12.29 -1.14 -0.58
N LEU A 208 11.84 -0.17 -1.37
CA LEU A 208 12.74 0.75 -2.09
C LEU A 208 13.66 1.57 -1.16
N ILE A 209 13.27 1.77 0.11
CA ILE A 209 14.09 2.46 1.12
C ILE A 209 15.09 1.50 1.75
N GLY A 210 14.78 0.19 1.77
CA GLY A 210 15.63 -0.83 2.36
C GLY A 210 16.66 -1.46 1.43
N GLY A 211 17.05 -0.80 0.34
CA GLY A 211 18.04 -1.31 -0.62
C GLY A 211 17.46 -1.85 -1.93
N GLY A 212 16.17 -1.61 -2.18
CA GLY A 212 15.48 -2.08 -3.38
C GLY A 212 14.87 -3.49 -3.21
N VAL A 213 14.06 -3.88 -4.18
CA VAL A 213 13.29 -5.14 -4.14
C VAL A 213 14.18 -6.39 -4.23
N THR A 214 15.42 -6.24 -4.68
CA THR A 214 16.35 -7.36 -4.94
C THR A 214 17.65 -7.29 -4.14
N GLU A 215 17.93 -6.17 -3.48
CA GLU A 215 19.18 -5.97 -2.76
C GLU A 215 18.92 -5.90 -1.24
N SER A 216 19.74 -6.63 -0.50
CA SER A 216 19.77 -6.47 0.95
C SER A 216 20.40 -5.12 1.28
N PRO A 217 19.92 -4.39 2.30
CA PRO A 217 20.54 -3.15 2.73
C PRO A 217 21.99 -3.43 3.15
N THR A 218 22.89 -2.48 2.86
CA THR A 218 24.28 -2.55 3.32
C THR A 218 24.33 -2.57 4.85
N GLU A 219 25.45 -3.04 5.41
CA GLU A 219 25.62 -3.05 6.89
C GLU A 219 25.59 -1.61 7.46
N GLU A 220 26.08 -0.62 6.70
CA GLU A 220 26.01 0.80 7.08
C GLU A 220 24.56 1.30 7.14
N MET A 221 23.73 0.93 6.15
CA MET A 221 22.30 1.27 6.15
C MET A 221 21.58 0.59 7.31
N LYS A 222 21.87 -0.68 7.61
CA LYS A 222 21.30 -1.38 8.76
C LYS A 222 21.64 -0.67 10.07
N GLN A 223 22.93 -0.38 10.30
CA GLN A 223 23.39 0.32 11.51
C GLN A 223 22.76 1.70 11.66
N MET A 224 22.60 2.42 10.56
CA MET A 224 21.90 3.71 10.57
C MET A 224 20.45 3.55 11.01
N TRP A 225 19.72 2.60 10.43
CA TRP A 225 18.31 2.36 10.81
C TRP A 225 18.17 1.82 12.24
N GLU A 226 19.07 0.97 12.70
CA GLU A 226 19.13 0.51 14.10
C GLU A 226 19.25 1.68 15.08
N THR A 227 19.96 2.75 14.71
CA THR A 227 20.08 3.95 15.53
C THR A 227 18.85 4.84 15.45
N LEU A 228 18.21 4.91 14.29
CA LEU A 228 17.07 5.79 14.01
C LEU A 228 15.70 5.21 14.37
N ILE A 229 15.62 3.92 14.67
CA ILE A 229 14.35 3.26 15.03
C ILE A 229 14.42 2.84 16.49
N PRO A 230 13.49 3.28 17.37
CA PRO A 230 13.50 2.89 18.79
C PRO A 230 13.49 1.38 19.05
N LEU A 231 12.86 0.56 18.18
CA LEU A 231 12.95 -0.89 18.26
C LEU A 231 14.30 -1.46 17.80
N GLY A 232 15.25 -0.62 17.37
CA GLY A 232 16.63 -1.00 17.04
C GLY A 232 16.79 -1.86 15.79
N ARG A 233 15.81 -1.88 14.89
CA ARG A 233 15.88 -2.65 13.63
C ARG A 233 14.85 -2.20 12.60
N MET A 234 15.10 -2.50 11.36
CA MET A 234 14.06 -2.46 10.32
C MET A 234 13.02 -3.58 10.53
N ALA A 235 11.82 -3.38 10.02
CA ALA A 235 10.76 -4.38 10.09
C ALA A 235 10.83 -5.34 8.88
N HIS A 236 10.38 -6.58 9.10
CA HIS A 236 10.10 -7.52 8.02
C HIS A 236 8.70 -7.27 7.43
N PRO A 237 8.44 -7.44 6.11
CA PRO A 237 7.13 -7.24 5.52
C PRO A 237 5.99 -7.99 6.22
N ASP A 238 6.25 -9.14 6.82
CA ASP A 238 5.27 -9.91 7.60
C ASP A 238 4.75 -9.17 8.83
N GLU A 239 5.51 -8.22 9.36
CA GLU A 239 5.08 -7.43 10.54
C GLU A 239 3.97 -6.43 10.19
N LEU A 240 3.69 -6.24 8.88
CA LEU A 240 2.55 -5.45 8.42
C LEU A 240 1.25 -6.27 8.38
N LYS A 241 1.31 -7.61 8.33
CA LYS A 241 0.15 -8.49 8.11
C LYS A 241 -0.96 -8.30 9.14
N GLY A 242 -0.62 -8.00 10.39
CA GLY A 242 -1.60 -7.76 11.46
C GLY A 242 -2.51 -6.57 11.18
N ILE A 243 -1.94 -5.42 10.82
CA ILE A 243 -2.71 -4.21 10.49
C ILE A 243 -3.49 -4.37 9.17
N VAL A 244 -2.96 -5.12 8.21
CA VAL A 244 -3.65 -5.45 6.95
C VAL A 244 -4.94 -6.20 7.24
N LEU A 245 -4.89 -7.27 8.03
CA LEU A 245 -6.07 -8.03 8.42
C LEU A 245 -7.06 -7.19 9.25
N LEU A 246 -6.57 -6.37 10.18
CA LEU A 246 -7.44 -5.46 10.93
C LEU A 246 -8.24 -4.58 9.98
N LEU A 247 -7.57 -3.88 9.06
CA LEU A 247 -8.22 -2.91 8.18
C LEU A 247 -9.06 -3.55 7.07
N ALA A 248 -8.78 -4.79 6.69
CA ALA A 248 -9.54 -5.55 5.69
C ALA A 248 -10.81 -6.21 6.26
N SER A 249 -10.93 -6.35 7.57
CA SER A 249 -11.93 -7.19 8.23
C SER A 249 -13.00 -6.42 9.00
N PRO A 250 -14.05 -7.08 9.52
CA PRO A 250 -15.04 -6.48 10.40
C PRO A 250 -14.46 -5.85 11.68
N ALA A 251 -13.25 -6.22 12.11
CA ALA A 251 -12.57 -5.64 13.28
C ALA A 251 -12.37 -4.12 13.15
N SER A 252 -12.33 -3.58 11.93
CA SER A 252 -12.18 -2.15 11.65
C SER A 252 -13.51 -1.43 11.39
N SER A 253 -14.67 -2.02 11.72
CA SER A 253 -15.99 -1.48 11.35
C SER A 253 -16.28 -0.04 11.84
N PHE A 254 -15.53 0.46 12.79
CA PHE A 254 -15.64 1.84 13.30
C PHE A 254 -14.34 2.65 13.10
N ILE A 255 -13.50 2.23 12.14
CA ILE A 255 -12.24 2.89 11.82
C ILE A 255 -12.32 3.45 10.40
N THR A 256 -12.33 4.79 10.25
CA THR A 256 -12.28 5.47 8.95
C THR A 256 -11.57 6.82 9.09
N GLY A 257 -10.87 7.26 8.05
CA GLY A 257 -10.11 8.51 8.02
C GLY A 257 -8.82 8.50 8.85
N ALA A 258 -8.41 7.34 9.37
CA ALA A 258 -7.25 7.21 10.23
C ALA A 258 -5.96 6.92 9.44
N ALA A 259 -4.83 7.40 9.98
CA ALA A 259 -3.49 7.06 9.53
C ALA A 259 -2.82 6.18 10.61
N HIS A 260 -2.57 4.93 10.27
CA HIS A 260 -2.03 3.94 11.20
C HIS A 260 -0.53 3.79 11.00
N VAL A 261 0.23 4.19 12.00
CA VAL A 261 1.69 4.16 11.96
C VAL A 261 2.20 2.76 12.32
N VAL A 262 3.12 2.23 11.48
CA VAL A 262 3.82 0.96 11.70
C VAL A 262 5.30 1.19 11.38
N ASP A 263 6.06 1.74 12.33
CA ASP A 263 7.39 2.31 12.07
C ASP A 263 8.45 2.02 13.15
N GLY A 264 8.15 1.11 14.07
CA GLY A 264 9.06 0.80 15.17
C GLY A 264 9.32 1.95 16.14
N GLY A 265 8.45 2.98 16.12
CA GLY A 265 8.56 4.17 16.97
C GLY A 265 9.39 5.31 16.36
N SER A 266 9.77 5.21 15.07
CA SER A 266 10.62 6.25 14.46
C SER A 266 9.98 7.63 14.44
N LEU A 267 8.64 7.75 14.40
CA LEU A 267 7.94 9.05 14.50
C LEU A 267 8.08 9.75 15.85
N VAL A 268 8.29 9.03 16.93
CA VAL A 268 8.35 9.61 18.29
C VAL A 268 9.77 9.88 18.76
N GLN A 269 10.75 9.55 17.94
CA GLN A 269 12.14 9.91 18.19
C GLN A 269 12.37 11.39 17.88
N ALA A 270 12.98 12.11 18.80
CA ALA A 270 13.26 13.54 18.67
C ALA A 270 14.41 13.85 17.69
#